data_1aab1b4645e53f06e061854b5496cbf3
#
_entry.id   1aab1b4645e53f06e061854b5496cbf3
#
_cell.length_a   1.000
_cell.length_b   1.000
_cell.length_c   1.000
_cell.angle_alpha   90.00
_cell.angle_beta   90.00
_cell.angle_gamma   90.00
#
_symmetry.space_group_name_H-M   'P 1'
#
loop_
_entity.id
_entity.type
_entity.pdbx_description
1 polymer ?
#
loop_
_entity_poly.entity_id
_entity_poly.type
_entity_poly.pdbx_seq_one_letter_code
_entity_poly.pdbx_strand_id
1 'polypeptide(L)'
;NEYEGNLLRATITDGSAAIGIVGWDNKAQALTNLKKGDVLQIIGGRVKPDLSGRPEIHLGSSSIATTLQEKPPHLKVGQRERYQIADLKPSRNLLLLARVLKVGETREFTRSDGRTSRYGTLLVGDSTGLVRLFLWDDKVKYMSNLREGDILLVEDGQAKDKGGEVLVSVGNSGTLRVNPQLDDKEIPGYPRRTTLAQLNDFSRPI
;
A
#
# COMPACT_ATOMS: atom_id res chain seq x y z
N ASN A 1 -27.70 26.77 5.52
CA ASN A 1 -26.37 27.28 5.79
C ASN A 1 -25.37 26.19 5.42
N GLU A 2 -24.73 26.31 4.23
CA GLU A 2 -23.58 25.49 3.89
C GLU A 2 -22.41 25.94 4.76
N TYR A 3 -21.87 25.04 5.56
CA TYR A 3 -20.68 25.26 6.34
C TYR A 3 -19.46 24.86 5.49
N GLU A 4 -18.71 25.84 5.01
CA GLU A 4 -17.41 25.61 4.37
C GLU A 4 -16.36 25.39 5.45
N GLY A 5 -16.11 24.14 5.79
CA GLY A 5 -15.06 23.75 6.72
C GLY A 5 -13.88 23.10 6.00
N ASN A 6 -12.67 23.39 6.45
CA ASN A 6 -11.48 22.70 5.97
C ASN A 6 -11.39 21.30 6.60
N LEU A 7 -11.24 20.27 5.76
CA LEU A 7 -11.04 18.89 6.19
C LEU A 7 -9.68 18.40 5.68
N LEU A 8 -8.87 17.85 6.58
CA LEU A 8 -7.66 17.15 6.20
C LEU A 8 -7.68 15.71 6.74
N ARG A 9 -7.30 14.77 5.87
CA ARG A 9 -7.09 13.37 6.21
C ARG A 9 -5.64 12.97 5.98
N ALA A 10 -5.12 12.18 6.93
CA ALA A 10 -3.82 11.55 6.81
C ALA A 10 -3.90 10.11 7.30
N THR A 11 -2.87 9.32 7.00
CA THR A 11 -2.72 7.97 7.56
C THR A 11 -1.49 7.96 8.45
N ILE A 12 -1.65 7.46 9.66
CA ILE A 12 -0.57 7.31 10.64
C ILE A 12 -0.35 5.85 10.98
N THR A 13 0.86 5.50 11.39
CA THR A 13 1.23 4.13 11.80
C THR A 13 2.22 4.19 12.95
N ASP A 14 2.10 3.25 13.89
CA ASP A 14 3.07 3.03 14.96
C ASP A 14 4.00 1.84 14.65
N GLY A 15 3.87 1.25 13.45
CA GLY A 15 4.60 0.07 13.00
C GLY A 15 3.83 -1.23 13.20
N SER A 16 2.80 -1.28 14.05
CA SER A 16 1.95 -2.46 14.24
C SER A 16 0.72 -2.44 13.32
N ALA A 17 0.13 -1.26 13.13
CA ALA A 17 -1.04 -1.05 12.29
C ALA A 17 -1.05 0.39 11.72
N ALA A 18 -1.92 0.63 10.75
CA ALA A 18 -2.17 1.95 10.21
C ALA A 18 -3.63 2.35 10.46
N ILE A 19 -3.84 3.63 10.83
CA ILE A 19 -5.16 4.20 11.08
C ILE A 19 -5.29 5.55 10.40
N GLY A 20 -6.50 5.88 9.92
CA GLY A 20 -6.83 7.21 9.43
C GLY A 20 -6.89 8.23 10.56
N ILE A 21 -6.45 9.45 10.29
CA ILE A 21 -6.65 10.62 11.15
C ILE A 21 -7.37 11.71 10.39
N VAL A 22 -8.34 12.33 11.02
CA VAL A 22 -9.18 13.39 10.44
C VAL A 22 -9.12 14.62 11.33
N GLY A 23 -8.76 15.75 10.75
CA GLY A 23 -8.80 17.07 11.40
C GLY A 23 -9.71 18.01 10.64
N TRP A 24 -10.53 18.79 11.38
CA TRP A 24 -11.40 19.84 10.86
C TRP A 24 -10.86 21.20 11.21
N ASP A 25 -11.02 22.17 10.32
CA ASP A 25 -10.69 23.60 10.52
C ASP A 25 -9.26 23.82 11.04
N ASN A 26 -9.12 24.36 12.25
CA ASN A 26 -7.81 24.59 12.87
C ASN A 26 -7.00 23.30 13.12
N LYS A 27 -7.67 22.15 13.26
CA LYS A 27 -7.01 20.85 13.36
C LYS A 27 -6.54 20.33 11.99
N ALA A 28 -7.27 20.66 10.92
CA ALA A 28 -6.80 20.43 9.56
C ALA A 28 -5.50 21.21 9.30
N GLN A 29 -5.45 22.46 9.73
CA GLN A 29 -4.26 23.30 9.59
C GLN A 29 -3.03 22.73 10.34
N ALA A 30 -3.23 22.17 11.54
CA ALA A 30 -2.15 21.51 12.28
C ALA A 30 -1.57 20.28 11.55
N LEU A 31 -2.35 19.65 10.67
CA LEU A 31 -1.93 18.49 9.87
C LEU A 31 -1.38 18.87 8.49
N THR A 32 -1.57 20.12 8.02
CA THR A 32 -1.21 20.54 6.66
C THR A 32 0.30 20.47 6.38
N ASN A 33 1.11 20.74 7.41
CA ASN A 33 2.57 20.79 7.27
C ASN A 33 3.25 19.44 7.51
N LEU A 34 2.48 18.36 7.77
CA LEU A 34 3.03 17.03 8.01
C LEU A 34 3.65 16.47 6.73
N LYS A 35 4.84 15.93 6.89
CA LYS A 35 5.57 15.20 5.85
C LYS A 35 5.57 13.70 6.16
N LYS A 36 5.71 12.90 5.12
CA LYS A 36 5.89 11.45 5.29
C LYS A 36 7.14 11.19 6.12
N GLY A 37 6.95 10.47 7.23
CA GLY A 37 8.03 10.16 8.19
C GLY A 37 8.02 11.02 9.45
N ASP A 38 7.24 12.08 9.49
CA ASP A 38 7.07 12.86 10.72
C ASP A 38 6.42 12.03 11.82
N VAL A 39 6.84 12.26 13.04
CA VAL A 39 6.25 11.64 14.23
C VAL A 39 5.24 12.58 14.85
N LEU A 40 4.01 12.10 14.97
CA LEU A 40 2.89 12.87 15.49
C LEU A 40 2.49 12.34 16.86
N GLN A 41 2.48 13.23 17.87
CA GLN A 41 1.83 12.97 19.15
C GLN A 41 0.41 13.47 19.10
N ILE A 42 -0.55 12.61 19.47
CA ILE A 42 -1.98 12.95 19.54
C ILE A 42 -2.48 12.74 20.95
N ILE A 43 -3.14 13.77 21.50
CA ILE A 43 -3.78 13.75 22.80
C ILE A 43 -5.25 14.10 22.63
N GLY A 44 -6.16 13.31 23.21
CA GLY A 44 -7.61 13.59 23.21
C GLY A 44 -8.30 13.33 21.86
N GLY A 45 -7.70 12.52 20.98
CA GLY A 45 -8.37 12.05 19.76
C GLY A 45 -9.52 11.08 20.06
N ARG A 46 -10.59 11.10 19.27
CA ARG A 46 -11.72 10.17 19.38
C ARG A 46 -11.72 9.21 18.21
N VAL A 47 -11.79 7.91 18.50
CA VAL A 47 -11.94 6.89 17.45
C VAL A 47 -13.41 6.81 17.05
N LYS A 48 -13.66 6.93 15.74
CA LYS A 48 -14.99 6.77 15.12
C LYS A 48 -14.85 5.90 13.86
N PRO A 49 -15.91 5.20 13.43
CA PRO A 49 -15.90 4.52 12.14
C PRO A 49 -15.94 5.54 10.98
N ASP A 50 -15.19 5.26 9.92
CA ASP A 50 -15.36 5.93 8.63
C ASP A 50 -16.65 5.46 7.92
N LEU A 51 -16.94 5.99 6.73
CA LEU A 51 -18.11 5.58 5.92
C LEU A 51 -18.09 4.10 5.51
N SER A 52 -16.96 3.42 5.66
CA SER A 52 -16.78 1.99 5.38
C SER A 52 -16.74 1.14 6.67
N GLY A 53 -17.02 1.74 7.83
CA GLY A 53 -16.99 1.07 9.14
C GLY A 53 -15.58 0.89 9.72
N ARG A 54 -14.53 1.46 9.11
CA ARG A 54 -13.15 1.33 9.60
C ARG A 54 -12.85 2.38 10.64
N PRO A 55 -12.05 2.07 11.68
CA PRO A 55 -11.69 3.04 12.69
C PRO A 55 -10.87 4.20 12.10
N GLU A 56 -11.23 5.42 12.45
CA GLU A 56 -10.50 6.67 12.19
C GLU A 56 -10.35 7.46 13.49
N ILE A 57 -9.23 8.16 13.69
CA ILE A 57 -9.04 9.10 14.79
C ILE A 57 -9.52 10.48 14.35
N HIS A 58 -10.54 10.99 15.01
CA HIS A 58 -11.05 12.33 14.80
C HIS A 58 -10.48 13.29 15.82
N LEU A 59 -9.86 14.39 15.34
CA LEU A 59 -9.38 15.48 16.16
C LEU A 59 -10.51 16.48 16.39
N GLY A 60 -10.97 16.56 17.62
CA GLY A 60 -11.95 17.56 18.06
C GLY A 60 -11.29 18.83 18.58
N SER A 61 -12.10 19.78 19.07
CA SER A 61 -11.63 21.07 19.58
C SER A 61 -10.61 20.94 20.72
N SER A 62 -10.80 19.97 21.61
CA SER A 62 -9.90 19.66 22.74
C SER A 62 -8.71 18.77 22.39
N SER A 63 -8.63 18.25 21.17
CA SER A 63 -7.50 17.41 20.76
C SER A 63 -6.26 18.25 20.52
N ILE A 64 -5.10 17.67 20.83
CA ILE A 64 -3.78 18.25 20.52
C ILE A 64 -3.07 17.31 19.56
N ALA A 65 -2.54 17.85 18.48
CA ALA A 65 -1.69 17.12 17.55
C ALA A 65 -0.38 17.91 17.40
N THR A 66 0.74 17.30 17.76
CA THR A 66 2.05 17.97 17.75
C THR A 66 3.08 17.08 17.07
N THR A 67 3.86 17.66 16.16
CA THR A 67 5.01 16.97 15.56
C THR A 67 6.15 16.93 16.56
N LEU A 68 6.68 15.73 16.82
CA LEU A 68 7.83 15.55 17.69
C LEU A 68 9.13 15.72 16.92
N GLN A 69 10.08 16.45 17.46
CA GLN A 69 11.42 16.62 16.89
C GLN A 69 12.27 15.35 17.02
N GLU A 70 12.09 14.64 18.14
CA GLU A 70 12.79 13.39 18.41
C GLU A 70 11.81 12.22 18.38
N LYS A 71 12.30 11.13 17.80
CA LYS A 71 11.54 9.88 17.69
C LYS A 71 11.60 9.12 19.02
N PRO A 72 10.47 8.82 19.68
CA PRO A 72 10.47 8.01 20.88
C PRO A 72 11.12 6.62 20.63
N PRO A 73 11.98 6.12 21.53
CA PRO A 73 12.74 4.88 21.30
C PRO A 73 11.89 3.63 21.03
N HIS A 74 10.68 3.59 21.58
CA HIS A 74 9.72 2.48 21.39
C HIS A 74 8.92 2.57 20.09
N LEU A 75 9.01 3.70 19.39
CA LEU A 75 8.26 3.90 18.15
C LEU A 75 9.07 3.35 16.97
N LYS A 76 8.67 2.23 16.43
CA LYS A 76 9.25 1.64 15.22
C LYS A 76 8.82 2.39 13.96
N VAL A 77 9.02 3.72 13.93
CA VAL A 77 8.62 4.55 12.78
C VAL A 77 9.53 4.26 11.60
N GLY A 78 8.93 3.96 10.48
CA GLY A 78 9.63 3.78 9.20
C GLY A 78 10.09 2.36 8.90
N GLN A 79 10.03 1.43 9.87
CA GLN A 79 10.20 0.01 9.58
C GLN A 79 8.82 -0.63 9.51
N ARG A 80 8.08 -0.40 8.40
CA ARG A 80 7.00 -1.31 8.05
C ARG A 80 7.63 -2.68 7.85
N GLU A 81 7.11 -3.68 8.56
CA GLU A 81 7.54 -5.05 8.34
C GLU A 81 7.23 -5.43 6.89
N ARG A 82 8.25 -5.90 6.17
CA ARG A 82 8.10 -6.39 4.81
C ARG A 82 7.42 -7.75 4.89
N TYR A 83 6.32 -7.89 4.18
CA TYR A 83 5.66 -9.18 4.06
C TYR A 83 6.47 -10.11 3.16
N GLN A 84 6.63 -11.34 3.60
CA GLN A 84 7.04 -12.44 2.74
C GLN A 84 5.83 -12.96 1.96
N ILE A 85 6.04 -13.37 0.73
CA ILE A 85 4.93 -13.80 -0.14
C ILE A 85 4.19 -15.00 0.44
N ALA A 86 4.90 -15.93 1.08
CA ALA A 86 4.27 -17.09 1.73
C ALA A 86 3.32 -16.71 2.88
N ASP A 87 3.53 -15.56 3.53
CA ASP A 87 2.75 -15.10 4.68
C ASP A 87 1.63 -14.11 4.30
N LEU A 88 1.45 -13.86 3.00
CA LEU A 88 0.44 -12.93 2.54
C LEU A 88 -0.95 -13.39 2.92
N LYS A 89 -1.68 -12.50 3.56
CA LYS A 89 -3.11 -12.62 3.89
C LYS A 89 -3.83 -11.38 3.40
N PRO A 90 -5.15 -11.42 3.21
CA PRO A 90 -5.92 -10.23 2.88
C PRO A 90 -5.58 -9.09 3.83
N SER A 91 -5.00 -8.03 3.30
CA SER A 91 -4.50 -6.89 4.08
C SER A 91 -4.46 -5.61 3.24
N ARG A 92 -4.37 -4.47 3.93
CA ARG A 92 -4.12 -3.16 3.33
C ARG A 92 -2.80 -2.61 3.83
N ASN A 93 -2.30 -1.58 3.17
CA ASN A 93 -1.01 -0.93 3.49
C ASN A 93 0.18 -1.90 3.43
N LEU A 94 0.11 -2.85 2.50
CA LEU A 94 1.14 -3.85 2.27
C LEU A 94 2.46 -3.18 1.88
N LEU A 95 3.54 -3.59 2.56
CA LEU A 95 4.91 -3.33 2.12
C LEU A 95 5.51 -4.64 1.60
N LEU A 96 5.71 -4.74 0.30
CA LEU A 96 6.24 -5.94 -0.36
C LEU A 96 7.47 -5.59 -1.19
N LEU A 97 8.52 -6.39 -1.02
CA LEU A 97 9.69 -6.34 -1.87
C LEU A 97 9.76 -7.67 -2.65
N ALA A 98 9.68 -7.61 -3.97
CA ALA A 98 9.63 -8.79 -4.79
C ALA A 98 10.36 -8.59 -6.11
N ARG A 99 10.78 -9.68 -6.74
CA ARG A 99 11.40 -9.71 -8.06
C ARG A 99 10.35 -9.96 -9.14
N VAL A 100 10.41 -9.24 -10.24
CA VAL A 100 9.60 -9.49 -11.43
C VAL A 100 10.08 -10.80 -12.09
N LEU A 101 9.20 -11.76 -12.20
CA LEU A 101 9.48 -13.05 -12.85
C LEU A 101 8.85 -13.12 -14.23
N LYS A 102 7.72 -12.44 -14.43
CA LYS A 102 7.08 -12.32 -15.73
C LYS A 102 6.31 -11.00 -15.82
N VAL A 103 6.45 -10.33 -16.95
CA VAL A 103 5.62 -9.19 -17.32
C VAL A 103 4.48 -9.71 -18.19
N GLY A 104 3.24 -9.52 -17.75
CA GLY A 104 2.04 -9.92 -18.48
C GLY A 104 1.46 -8.78 -19.30
N GLU A 105 0.21 -8.93 -19.68
CA GLU A 105 -0.50 -8.00 -20.54
C GLU A 105 -1.13 -6.84 -19.76
N THR A 106 -1.37 -5.76 -20.48
CA THR A 106 -2.26 -4.67 -20.06
C THR A 106 -3.64 -4.89 -20.66
N ARG A 107 -4.68 -4.73 -19.84
CA ARG A 107 -6.08 -4.85 -20.27
C ARG A 107 -6.87 -3.62 -19.85
N GLU A 108 -7.83 -3.26 -20.69
CA GLU A 108 -8.81 -2.21 -20.42
C GLU A 108 -10.21 -2.83 -20.28
N PHE A 109 -11.03 -2.23 -19.45
CA PHE A 109 -12.42 -2.62 -19.27
C PHE A 109 -13.26 -1.42 -18.82
N THR A 110 -14.54 -1.49 -19.07
CA THR A 110 -15.50 -0.48 -18.59
C THR A 110 -16.08 -0.94 -17.26
N ARG A 111 -15.97 -0.10 -16.24
CA ARG A 111 -16.58 -0.31 -14.92
C ARG A 111 -18.11 -0.19 -15.02
N SER A 112 -18.81 -0.68 -14.02
CA SER A 112 -20.28 -0.56 -13.93
C SER A 112 -20.78 0.89 -13.89
N ASP A 113 -19.93 1.84 -13.51
CA ASP A 113 -20.20 3.28 -13.51
C ASP A 113 -19.90 3.97 -14.87
N GLY A 114 -19.59 3.19 -15.92
CA GLY A 114 -19.29 3.66 -17.26
C GLY A 114 -17.87 4.19 -17.47
N ARG A 115 -17.03 4.25 -16.43
CA ARG A 115 -15.65 4.71 -16.57
C ARG A 115 -14.74 3.60 -17.11
N THR A 116 -13.84 3.96 -18.00
CA THR A 116 -12.78 3.07 -18.46
C THR A 116 -11.70 2.98 -17.39
N SER A 117 -11.28 1.77 -17.08
CA SER A 117 -10.18 1.45 -16.18
C SER A 117 -9.26 0.46 -16.88
N ARG A 118 -7.98 0.48 -16.50
CA ARG A 118 -6.99 -0.43 -17.06
C ARG A 118 -6.14 -1.04 -15.96
N TYR A 119 -5.62 -2.23 -16.23
CA TYR A 119 -4.67 -2.86 -15.33
C TYR A 119 -3.59 -3.61 -16.11
N GLY A 120 -2.41 -3.68 -15.52
CA GLY A 120 -1.32 -4.55 -15.97
C GLY A 120 -1.10 -5.66 -14.96
N THR A 121 -0.70 -6.82 -15.41
CA THR A 121 -0.47 -8.00 -14.58
C THR A 121 1.00 -8.37 -14.58
N LEU A 122 1.55 -8.65 -13.41
CA LEU A 122 2.91 -9.15 -13.20
C LEU A 122 2.86 -10.44 -12.38
N LEU A 123 3.77 -11.35 -12.66
CA LEU A 123 4.14 -12.40 -11.72
C LEU A 123 5.39 -11.95 -10.99
N VAL A 124 5.31 -11.86 -9.68
CA VAL A 124 6.44 -11.46 -8.83
C VAL A 124 6.73 -12.54 -7.80
N GLY A 125 7.97 -12.60 -7.33
CA GLY A 125 8.39 -13.62 -6.39
C GLY A 125 9.46 -13.12 -5.42
N ASP A 126 9.55 -13.80 -4.28
CA ASP A 126 10.65 -13.74 -3.35
C ASP A 126 11.15 -15.17 -3.05
N SER A 127 12.07 -15.33 -2.09
CA SER A 127 12.58 -16.66 -1.71
C SER A 127 11.50 -17.59 -1.11
N THR A 128 10.33 -17.09 -0.76
CA THR A 128 9.27 -17.81 -0.04
C THR A 128 8.10 -18.21 -0.95
N GLY A 129 7.86 -17.49 -2.06
CA GLY A 129 6.74 -17.82 -2.93
C GLY A 129 6.59 -16.91 -4.14
N LEU A 130 5.45 -17.06 -4.78
CA LEU A 130 5.00 -16.32 -5.96
C LEU A 130 3.66 -15.67 -5.69
N VAL A 131 3.43 -14.50 -6.30
CA VAL A 131 2.11 -13.83 -6.23
C VAL A 131 1.86 -13.04 -7.52
N ARG A 132 0.60 -12.98 -7.94
CA ARG A 132 0.17 -12.08 -9.02
C ARG A 132 0.01 -10.68 -8.47
N LEU A 133 0.66 -9.72 -9.14
CA LEU A 133 0.59 -8.30 -8.82
C LEU A 133 -0.15 -7.55 -9.93
N PHE A 134 -1.17 -6.78 -9.57
CA PHE A 134 -1.96 -5.95 -10.46
C PHE A 134 -1.61 -4.48 -10.28
N LEU A 135 -1.23 -3.83 -11.36
CA LEU A 135 -0.99 -2.40 -11.43
C LEU A 135 -2.22 -1.74 -12.06
N TRP A 136 -2.90 -0.86 -11.33
CA TRP A 136 -4.14 -0.24 -11.76
C TRP A 136 -3.95 1.19 -12.26
N ASP A 137 -4.73 1.57 -13.25
CA ASP A 137 -4.91 2.92 -13.79
C ASP A 137 -3.58 3.65 -14.04
N ASP A 138 -3.20 4.63 -13.21
CA ASP A 138 -1.95 5.39 -13.34
C ASP A 138 -0.68 4.54 -13.16
N LYS A 139 -0.79 3.40 -12.47
CA LYS A 139 0.34 2.49 -12.26
C LYS A 139 0.66 1.64 -13.50
N VAL A 140 -0.27 1.52 -14.44
CA VAL A 140 -0.05 0.79 -15.69
C VAL A 140 1.10 1.39 -16.52
N LYS A 141 1.39 2.67 -16.36
CA LYS A 141 2.54 3.33 -17.02
C LYS A 141 3.89 2.65 -16.74
N TYR A 142 4.03 1.95 -15.62
CA TYR A 142 5.27 1.22 -15.30
C TYR A 142 5.49 -0.01 -16.19
N MET A 143 4.40 -0.60 -16.73
CA MET A 143 4.46 -1.83 -17.52
C MET A 143 5.39 -1.75 -18.72
N SER A 144 5.47 -0.59 -19.38
CA SER A 144 6.32 -0.40 -20.58
C SER A 144 7.82 -0.48 -20.32
N ASN A 145 8.24 -0.22 -19.07
CA ASN A 145 9.66 -0.15 -18.70
C ASN A 145 10.10 -1.32 -17.80
N LEU A 146 9.14 -2.12 -17.31
CA LEU A 146 9.44 -3.27 -16.46
C LEU A 146 10.01 -4.43 -17.27
N ARG A 147 10.99 -5.10 -16.69
CA ARG A 147 11.64 -6.31 -17.26
C ARG A 147 11.69 -7.42 -16.23
N GLU A 148 11.77 -8.64 -16.70
CA GLU A 148 12.06 -9.80 -15.86
C GLU A 148 13.42 -9.60 -15.16
N GLY A 149 13.45 -9.87 -13.85
CA GLY A 149 14.60 -9.63 -13.00
C GLY A 149 14.54 -8.32 -12.21
N ASP A 150 13.75 -7.34 -12.63
CA ASP A 150 13.59 -6.08 -11.88
C ASP A 150 13.08 -6.33 -10.46
N ILE A 151 13.53 -5.50 -9.53
CA ILE A 151 13.09 -5.51 -8.14
C ILE A 151 12.01 -4.44 -7.94
N LEU A 152 10.89 -4.83 -7.36
CA LEU A 152 9.78 -3.95 -7.05
C LEU A 152 9.64 -3.79 -5.55
N LEU A 153 9.63 -2.54 -5.09
CA LEU A 153 9.16 -2.18 -3.76
C LEU A 153 7.74 -1.60 -3.89
N VAL A 154 6.79 -2.34 -3.37
CA VAL A 154 5.39 -1.94 -3.28
C VAL A 154 5.13 -1.38 -1.90
N GLU A 155 4.67 -0.13 -1.81
CA GLU A 155 4.22 0.51 -0.58
C GLU A 155 2.72 0.81 -0.69
N ASP A 156 1.98 0.57 0.38
CA ASP A 156 0.53 0.77 0.44
C ASP A 156 -0.26 -0.07 -0.59
N GLY A 157 0.29 -1.24 -0.95
CA GLY A 157 -0.41 -2.23 -1.73
C GLY A 157 -1.58 -2.86 -0.96
N GLN A 158 -2.42 -3.61 -1.66
CA GLN A 158 -3.51 -4.38 -1.07
C GLN A 158 -3.35 -5.84 -1.45
N ALA A 159 -3.41 -6.73 -0.46
CA ALA A 159 -3.57 -8.15 -0.67
C ALA A 159 -5.04 -8.54 -0.51
N LYS A 160 -5.57 -9.32 -1.44
CA LYS A 160 -6.96 -9.79 -1.45
C LYS A 160 -7.00 -11.27 -1.75
N ASP A 161 -7.91 -11.99 -1.10
CA ASP A 161 -8.27 -13.34 -1.51
C ASP A 161 -9.29 -13.28 -2.66
N LYS A 162 -9.05 -14.06 -3.68
CA LYS A 162 -9.97 -14.26 -4.78
C LYS A 162 -10.02 -15.75 -5.11
N GLY A 163 -11.04 -16.43 -4.59
CA GLY A 163 -11.24 -17.85 -4.84
C GLY A 163 -10.16 -18.77 -4.25
N GLY A 164 -9.59 -18.39 -3.09
CA GLY A 164 -8.54 -19.15 -2.40
C GLY A 164 -7.12 -18.79 -2.85
N GLU A 165 -6.96 -17.85 -3.77
CA GLU A 165 -5.67 -17.32 -4.20
C GLU A 165 -5.48 -15.89 -3.69
N VAL A 166 -4.35 -15.63 -3.04
CA VAL A 166 -4.01 -14.27 -2.62
C VAL A 166 -3.40 -13.52 -3.81
N LEU A 167 -3.99 -12.38 -4.13
CA LEU A 167 -3.54 -11.45 -5.18
C LEU A 167 -3.09 -10.14 -4.53
N VAL A 168 -2.06 -9.52 -5.09
CA VAL A 168 -1.63 -8.18 -4.66
C VAL A 168 -2.04 -7.15 -5.72
N SER A 169 -2.48 -5.98 -5.29
CA SER A 169 -2.85 -4.88 -6.18
C SER A 169 -2.28 -3.55 -5.70
N VAL A 170 -1.87 -2.72 -6.65
CA VAL A 170 -1.39 -1.35 -6.44
C VAL A 170 -2.24 -0.41 -7.27
N GLY A 171 -3.05 0.38 -6.59
CA GLY A 171 -3.88 1.43 -7.19
C GLY A 171 -3.35 2.83 -6.85
N ASN A 172 -4.20 3.83 -6.95
CA ASN A 172 -3.82 5.25 -6.80
C ASN A 172 -3.15 5.57 -5.47
N SER A 173 -3.61 4.97 -4.36
CA SER A 173 -3.02 5.18 -3.03
C SER A 173 -1.69 4.46 -2.81
N GLY A 174 -1.40 3.44 -3.60
CA GLY A 174 -0.15 2.69 -3.49
C GLY A 174 1.00 3.35 -4.24
N THR A 175 2.22 3.03 -3.84
CA THR A 175 3.46 3.47 -4.50
C THR A 175 4.23 2.27 -5.01
N LEU A 176 4.83 2.41 -6.19
CA LEU A 176 5.70 1.43 -6.80
C LEU A 176 7.06 2.06 -7.06
N ARG A 177 8.13 1.46 -6.55
CA ARG A 177 9.50 1.81 -6.91
C ARG A 177 10.15 0.64 -7.62
N VAL A 178 10.75 0.92 -8.76
CA VAL A 178 11.47 -0.07 -9.57
C VAL A 178 12.96 0.07 -9.28
N ASN A 179 13.61 -1.05 -9.03
CA ASN A 179 15.04 -1.15 -8.73
C ASN A 179 15.49 -0.13 -7.65
N PRO A 180 14.84 -0.14 -6.46
CA PRO A 180 15.26 0.74 -5.38
C PRO A 180 16.70 0.42 -4.97
N GLN A 181 17.43 1.41 -4.44
CA GLN A 181 18.73 1.15 -3.82
C GLN A 181 18.53 0.28 -2.58
N LEU A 182 19.15 -0.89 -2.59
CA LEU A 182 19.07 -1.90 -1.55
C LEU A 182 20.47 -2.44 -1.25
N ASP A 183 20.69 -2.86 -0.02
CA ASP A 183 21.85 -3.68 0.31
C ASP A 183 21.68 -5.08 -0.31
N ASP A 184 22.79 -5.74 -0.68
CA ASP A 184 22.76 -7.07 -1.33
C ASP A 184 21.95 -8.11 -0.55
N LYS A 185 21.95 -8.01 0.78
CA LYS A 185 21.19 -8.89 1.69
C LYS A 185 19.68 -8.67 1.64
N GLU A 186 19.24 -7.53 1.13
CA GLU A 186 17.82 -7.17 1.03
C GLU A 186 17.21 -7.58 -0.31
N ILE A 187 18.04 -7.91 -1.30
CA ILE A 187 17.56 -8.30 -2.64
C ILE A 187 16.76 -9.60 -2.54
N PRO A 188 15.49 -9.60 -3.00
CA PRO A 188 14.66 -10.80 -2.94
C PRO A 188 15.28 -11.93 -3.77
N GLY A 189 15.43 -13.08 -3.15
CA GLY A 189 15.85 -14.30 -3.84
C GLY A 189 14.79 -14.79 -4.82
N TYR A 190 15.17 -15.77 -5.64
CA TYR A 190 14.21 -16.52 -6.46
C TYR A 190 13.45 -17.53 -5.60
N PRO A 191 12.19 -17.82 -5.91
CA PRO A 191 11.44 -18.87 -5.23
C PRO A 191 12.15 -20.21 -5.34
N ARG A 192 12.30 -20.90 -4.23
CA ARG A 192 13.03 -22.18 -4.18
C ARG A 192 12.28 -23.35 -4.85
N ARG A 193 10.96 -23.24 -4.96
CA ARG A 193 10.10 -24.23 -5.64
C ARG A 193 8.97 -23.47 -6.35
N THR A 194 8.95 -23.59 -7.67
CA THR A 194 7.86 -23.11 -8.53
C THR A 194 7.40 -24.25 -9.38
N THR A 195 6.13 -24.60 -9.32
CA THR A 195 5.56 -25.60 -10.22
C THR A 195 5.25 -24.97 -11.57
N LEU A 196 5.42 -25.74 -12.65
CA LEU A 196 5.03 -25.30 -14.00
C LEU A 196 3.56 -24.88 -14.07
N ALA A 197 2.69 -25.49 -13.25
CA ALA A 197 1.28 -25.10 -13.13
C ALA A 197 1.10 -23.66 -12.66
N GLN A 198 1.89 -23.18 -11.69
CA GLN A 198 1.84 -21.80 -11.19
C GLN A 198 2.30 -20.79 -12.25
N LEU A 199 3.24 -21.18 -13.13
CA LEU A 199 3.69 -20.34 -14.23
C LEU A 199 2.68 -20.31 -15.38
N ASN A 200 1.99 -21.41 -15.64
CA ASN A 200 0.99 -21.50 -16.72
C ASN A 200 -0.33 -20.84 -16.37
N ASP A 201 -0.69 -20.74 -15.10
CA ASP A 201 -1.93 -20.12 -14.63
C ASP A 201 -1.92 -18.58 -14.74
N PHE A 202 -0.75 -18.01 -15.06
CA PHE A 202 -0.58 -16.56 -15.25
C PHE A 202 -1.41 -15.98 -16.40
N SER A 203 -1.84 -16.80 -17.35
CA SER A 203 -2.62 -16.38 -18.53
C SER A 203 -4.14 -16.48 -18.34
N ARG A 204 -4.65 -17.01 -17.21
CA ARG A 204 -6.09 -17.11 -16.99
C ARG A 204 -6.71 -15.74 -16.75
N PRO A 205 -7.80 -15.39 -17.44
CA PRO A 205 -8.56 -14.17 -17.12
C PRO A 205 -9.17 -14.28 -15.73
N ILE A 206 -9.29 -13.14 -15.07
CA ILE A 206 -9.90 -12.97 -13.74
C ILE A 206 -11.42 -12.90 -13.88
#